data_5a4bb15cfd605f3a841347e7758fa986
#
_entry.id   5a4bb15cfd605f3a841347e7758fa986
#
_cell.length_a   1.000
_cell.length_b   1.000
_cell.length_c   1.000
_cell.angle_alpha   90.00
_cell.angle_beta   90.00
_cell.angle_gamma   90.00
#
_symmetry.space_group_name_H-M   'P 1'
#
loop_
_entity.id
_entity.type
_entity.pdbx_description
1 polymer ?
#
loop_
_entity_poly.entity_id
_entity_poly.type
_entity_poly.pdbx_seq_one_letter_code
_entity_poly.pdbx_strand_id
1 'polypeptide(L)'
;MQNDLDLLYRKSKSYVWGNSNLSDVLNQPLSLAYCSLIFIKQGSADINILFKNYHLKTGDFLFLSEDSLAILQKRSADFSCDYCIFNRDFAAEVASVLPNSLFTYLHLFPHFSPEMSYQSLIKTWINQTTFILQSTSEYQRILLCNHLQNFFLVLSETVNREKLLSKNEYSRKEKICWQFWEMISLHCKEHRDVNFYAKALNITPYYLSKLSKQFFNDNAKTLIDRQVILKLKELLRTPSNSIQSIADQLNFEDTSYMCRYFKKHTGFTLLQYRKSA
;
A
#
# COMPACT_ATOMS: atom_id res chain seq x y z
N MET A 1 12.50 -13.65 -7.80
CA MET A 1 11.26 -12.80 -7.72
C MET A 1 10.02 -13.56 -8.13
N GLN A 2 9.99 -14.27 -9.28
CA GLN A 2 8.78 -15.01 -9.73
C GLN A 2 8.29 -16.06 -8.70
N ASN A 3 9.21 -16.86 -8.14
CA ASN A 3 8.87 -17.86 -7.10
C ASN A 3 8.30 -17.21 -5.82
N ASP A 4 8.73 -15.99 -5.50
CA ASP A 4 8.26 -15.27 -4.31
C ASP A 4 6.87 -14.69 -4.52
N LEU A 5 6.56 -14.26 -5.75
CA LEU A 5 5.20 -13.87 -6.13
C LEU A 5 4.23 -15.06 -5.97
N ASP A 6 4.65 -16.27 -6.35
CA ASP A 6 3.82 -17.47 -6.19
C ASP A 6 3.46 -17.75 -4.72
N LEU A 7 4.37 -17.46 -3.78
CA LEU A 7 4.10 -17.61 -2.35
C LEU A 7 3.02 -16.64 -1.85
N LEU A 8 3.03 -15.42 -2.38
CA LEU A 8 1.99 -14.42 -2.08
C LEU A 8 0.66 -14.79 -2.76
N TYR A 9 0.69 -15.25 -4.02
CA TYR A 9 -0.52 -15.71 -4.74
C TYR A 9 -1.22 -16.88 -4.03
N ARG A 10 -0.46 -17.81 -3.48
CA ARG A 10 -1.01 -18.94 -2.70
C ARG A 10 -1.52 -18.51 -1.31
N LYS A 11 -1.48 -17.22 -0.99
CA LYS A 11 -1.87 -16.65 0.32
C LYS A 11 -1.12 -17.28 1.52
N SER A 12 0.02 -17.93 1.27
CA SER A 12 0.81 -18.54 2.33
C SER A 12 1.62 -17.52 3.13
N LYS A 13 1.89 -16.34 2.56
CA LYS A 13 2.62 -15.24 3.19
C LYS A 13 1.94 -13.90 2.93
N SER A 14 2.10 -12.96 3.85
CA SER A 14 1.60 -11.57 3.70
C SER A 14 2.63 -10.66 3.06
N TYR A 15 3.90 -11.03 3.14
CA TYR A 15 5.04 -10.30 2.60
C TYR A 15 6.18 -11.26 2.25
N VAL A 16 7.03 -10.83 1.33
CA VAL A 16 8.27 -11.52 0.94
C VAL A 16 9.37 -10.48 0.79
N TRP A 17 10.54 -10.81 1.29
CA TRP A 17 11.78 -10.08 1.09
C TRP A 17 12.76 -10.94 0.33
N GLY A 18 13.48 -10.35 -0.61
CA GLY A 18 14.49 -11.07 -1.38
C GLY A 18 15.48 -10.15 -2.05
N ASN A 19 16.42 -10.75 -2.77
CA ASN A 19 17.30 -10.06 -3.67
C ASN A 19 17.18 -10.63 -5.09
N SER A 20 17.47 -9.81 -6.08
CA SER A 20 17.39 -10.21 -7.49
C SER A 20 18.25 -9.30 -8.34
N ASN A 21 18.65 -9.81 -9.49
CA ASN A 21 19.17 -9.01 -10.58
C ASN A 21 18.10 -8.71 -11.66
N LEU A 22 16.86 -9.11 -11.44
CA LEU A 22 15.71 -8.95 -12.32
C LEU A 22 15.88 -9.49 -13.75
N SER A 23 16.82 -10.45 -13.96
CA SER A 23 17.05 -11.03 -15.29
C SER A 23 15.82 -11.69 -15.88
N ASP A 24 15.02 -12.33 -15.01
CA ASP A 24 13.87 -13.14 -15.41
C ASP A 24 12.67 -12.31 -15.90
N VAL A 25 12.72 -10.99 -15.68
CA VAL A 25 11.64 -10.06 -16.00
C VAL A 25 12.06 -8.96 -16.96
N LEU A 26 13.26 -9.09 -17.54
CA LEU A 26 13.76 -8.13 -18.53
C LEU A 26 12.85 -8.10 -19.76
N ASN A 27 12.44 -6.89 -20.18
CA ASN A 27 11.53 -6.64 -21.29
C ASN A 27 10.15 -7.31 -21.16
N GLN A 28 9.76 -7.71 -19.94
CA GLN A 28 8.43 -8.21 -19.66
C GLN A 28 7.70 -7.27 -18.71
N PRO A 29 6.38 -7.12 -18.82
CA PRO A 29 5.62 -6.38 -17.84
C PRO A 29 5.78 -6.99 -16.46
N LEU A 30 6.23 -6.19 -15.51
CA LEU A 30 6.11 -6.52 -14.09
C LEU A 30 4.65 -6.29 -13.71
N SER A 31 3.84 -7.33 -13.84
CA SER A 31 2.47 -7.30 -13.35
C SER A 31 2.48 -7.62 -11.86
N LEU A 32 2.73 -6.59 -11.06
CA LEU A 32 2.75 -6.71 -9.62
C LEU A 32 1.32 -6.48 -9.10
N ALA A 33 0.61 -7.58 -8.80
CA ALA A 33 -0.67 -7.53 -8.09
C ALA A 33 -0.50 -7.12 -6.62
N TYR A 34 0.66 -6.55 -6.25
CA TYR A 34 1.06 -6.27 -4.88
C TYR A 34 1.92 -5.01 -4.80
N CYS A 35 1.92 -4.35 -3.65
CA CYS A 35 2.84 -3.25 -3.39
C CYS A 35 4.28 -3.78 -3.29
N SER A 36 5.21 -3.04 -3.87
CA SER A 36 6.63 -3.43 -3.88
C SER A 36 7.52 -2.23 -3.60
N LEU A 37 8.47 -2.44 -2.69
CA LEU A 37 9.64 -1.59 -2.49
C LEU A 37 10.84 -2.29 -3.12
N ILE A 38 11.59 -1.60 -3.98
CA ILE A 38 12.78 -2.13 -4.66
C ILE A 38 13.93 -1.17 -4.40
N PHE A 39 15.00 -1.64 -3.78
CA PHE A 39 16.19 -0.86 -3.43
C PHE A 39 17.34 -1.28 -4.32
N ILE A 40 17.93 -0.34 -5.05
CA ILE A 40 19.04 -0.62 -5.97
C ILE A 40 20.36 -0.68 -5.19
N LYS A 41 20.95 -1.88 -5.10
CA LYS A 41 22.19 -2.13 -4.35
C LYS A 41 23.41 -1.82 -5.16
N GLN A 42 23.40 -2.20 -6.43
CA GLN A 42 24.56 -2.10 -7.33
C GLN A 42 24.11 -1.95 -8.77
N GLY A 43 24.94 -1.28 -9.58
CA GLY A 43 24.70 -1.11 -11.00
C GLY A 43 23.65 -0.06 -11.34
N SER A 44 23.15 -0.16 -12.55
CA SER A 44 22.12 0.74 -13.09
C SER A 44 21.11 0.00 -13.95
N ALA A 45 19.91 0.59 -14.11
CA ALA A 45 18.87 0.03 -14.95
C ALA A 45 17.97 1.12 -15.54
N ASP A 46 17.41 0.86 -16.72
CA ASP A 46 16.35 1.68 -17.32
C ASP A 46 15.02 0.94 -17.18
N ILE A 47 14.06 1.61 -16.57
CA ILE A 47 12.71 1.09 -16.33
C ILE A 47 11.66 2.06 -16.84
N ASN A 48 10.64 1.52 -17.51
CA ASN A 48 9.45 2.27 -17.85
C ASN A 48 8.35 1.97 -16.82
N ILE A 49 7.81 3.01 -16.18
CA ILE A 49 6.71 2.89 -15.22
C ILE A 49 5.60 3.83 -15.69
N LEU A 50 4.41 3.27 -15.97
CA LEU A 50 3.25 4.03 -16.44
C LEU A 50 3.60 4.99 -17.61
N PHE A 51 4.31 4.47 -18.62
CA PHE A 51 4.77 5.21 -19.82
C PHE A 51 5.83 6.28 -19.59
N LYS A 52 6.37 6.42 -18.37
CA LYS A 52 7.52 7.30 -18.07
C LYS A 52 8.79 6.47 -17.91
N ASN A 53 9.88 6.93 -18.51
CA ASN A 53 11.19 6.28 -18.40
C ASN A 53 11.97 6.84 -17.21
N TYR A 54 12.55 5.95 -16.42
CA TYR A 54 13.42 6.26 -15.29
C TYR A 54 14.74 5.55 -15.46
N HIS A 55 15.82 6.27 -15.14
CA HIS A 55 17.17 5.70 -15.04
C HIS A 55 17.49 5.49 -13.56
N LEU A 56 17.67 4.25 -13.18
CA LEU A 56 17.95 3.82 -11.80
C LEU A 56 19.45 3.67 -11.60
N LYS A 57 19.95 4.07 -10.47
CA LYS A 57 21.35 3.91 -10.06
C LYS A 57 21.46 3.38 -8.63
N THR A 58 22.62 2.93 -8.25
CA THR A 58 22.93 2.49 -6.88
C THR A 58 22.47 3.54 -5.85
N GLY A 59 21.72 3.11 -4.84
CA GLY A 59 21.16 3.95 -3.78
C GLY A 59 19.75 4.46 -4.06
N ASP A 60 19.25 4.34 -5.29
CA ASP A 60 17.86 4.65 -5.61
C ASP A 60 16.92 3.59 -5.05
N PHE A 61 15.66 3.97 -4.88
CA PHE A 61 14.60 2.99 -4.62
C PHE A 61 13.32 3.32 -5.39
N LEU A 62 12.52 2.30 -5.59
CA LEU A 62 11.21 2.37 -6.23
C LEU A 62 10.13 1.95 -5.25
N PHE A 63 9.00 2.64 -5.30
CA PHE A 63 7.74 2.15 -4.76
C PHE A 63 6.77 1.89 -5.91
N LEU A 64 6.38 0.66 -6.10
CA LEU A 64 5.37 0.26 -7.09
C LEU A 64 4.10 -0.13 -6.34
N SER A 65 3.04 0.62 -6.55
CA SER A 65 1.72 0.27 -6.03
C SER A 65 1.15 -0.93 -6.77
N GLU A 66 0.15 -1.55 -6.20
CA GLU A 66 -0.62 -2.61 -6.84
C GLU A 66 -1.09 -2.17 -8.24
N ASP A 67 -0.92 -3.07 -9.21
CA ASP A 67 -1.26 -2.84 -10.64
C ASP A 67 -0.42 -1.76 -11.34
N SER A 68 0.69 -1.32 -10.77
CA SER A 68 1.65 -0.51 -11.51
C SER A 68 2.21 -1.32 -12.67
N LEU A 69 2.05 -0.80 -13.88
CA LEU A 69 2.71 -1.38 -15.06
C LEU A 69 4.15 -0.86 -15.08
N ALA A 70 5.09 -1.75 -14.83
CA ALA A 70 6.51 -1.46 -14.92
C ALA A 70 7.20 -2.43 -15.86
N ILE A 71 8.12 -1.95 -16.71
CA ILE A 71 8.88 -2.77 -17.65
C ILE A 71 10.35 -2.40 -17.51
N LEU A 72 11.16 -3.35 -17.04
CA LEU A 72 12.62 -3.23 -17.01
C LEU A 72 13.15 -3.39 -18.44
N GLN A 73 13.72 -2.34 -19.01
CA GLN A 73 14.15 -2.31 -20.41
C GLN A 73 15.63 -2.71 -20.58
N LYS A 74 16.49 -2.23 -19.66
CA LYS A 74 17.93 -2.49 -19.67
C LYS A 74 18.45 -2.56 -18.24
N ARG A 75 19.55 -3.24 -18.04
CA ARG A 75 20.32 -3.24 -16.80
C ARG A 75 21.81 -3.43 -17.06
N SER A 76 22.66 -2.95 -16.17
CA SER A 76 24.09 -3.26 -16.18
C SER A 76 24.33 -4.71 -15.77
N ALA A 77 25.50 -5.24 -16.11
CA ALA A 77 25.86 -6.63 -15.82
C ALA A 77 25.90 -6.92 -14.31
N ASP A 78 26.29 -5.92 -13.52
CA ASP A 78 26.42 -5.95 -12.07
C ASP A 78 25.15 -5.53 -11.33
N PHE A 79 24.04 -5.30 -12.03
CA PHE A 79 22.80 -4.84 -11.42
C PHE A 79 22.27 -5.83 -10.37
N SER A 80 21.99 -5.31 -9.19
CA SER A 80 21.32 -6.05 -8.11
C SER A 80 20.45 -5.14 -7.28
N CYS A 81 19.34 -5.70 -6.76
CA CYS A 81 18.42 -5.00 -5.90
C CYS A 81 17.92 -5.90 -4.77
N ASP A 82 17.57 -5.29 -3.64
CA ASP A 82 16.72 -5.91 -2.64
C ASP A 82 15.27 -5.49 -2.87
N TYR A 83 14.32 -6.37 -2.62
CA TYR A 83 12.91 -6.06 -2.76
C TYR A 83 12.09 -6.54 -1.57
N CYS A 84 11.07 -5.77 -1.24
CA CYS A 84 10.00 -6.14 -0.33
C CYS A 84 8.69 -6.10 -1.10
N ILE A 85 8.03 -7.25 -1.24
CA ILE A 85 6.72 -7.36 -1.86
C ILE A 85 5.73 -7.73 -0.77
N PHE A 86 4.58 -7.06 -0.71
CA PHE A 86 3.58 -7.33 0.31
C PHE A 86 2.17 -7.25 -0.25
N ASN A 87 1.32 -8.14 0.26
CA ASN A 87 -0.06 -8.24 -0.20
C ASN A 87 -0.92 -7.07 0.29
N ARG A 88 -2.09 -6.94 -0.30
CA ARG A 88 -3.05 -5.86 -0.07
C ARG A 88 -3.42 -5.69 1.42
N ASP A 89 -3.61 -6.80 2.13
CA ASP A 89 -3.98 -6.75 3.55
C ASP A 89 -2.85 -6.18 4.41
N PHE A 90 -1.61 -6.61 4.15
CA PHE A 90 -0.45 -6.09 4.87
C PHE A 90 -0.12 -4.64 4.46
N ALA A 91 -0.26 -4.31 3.16
CA ALA A 91 -0.14 -2.93 2.68
C ALA A 91 -1.12 -2.00 3.42
N ALA A 92 -2.34 -2.46 3.62
CA ALA A 92 -3.36 -1.69 4.30
C ALA A 92 -3.07 -1.50 5.81
N GLU A 93 -2.45 -2.49 6.47
CA GLU A 93 -1.98 -2.33 7.86
C GLU A 93 -0.86 -1.30 7.94
N VAL A 94 0.14 -1.39 7.07
CA VAL A 94 1.22 -0.40 7.00
C VAL A 94 0.65 0.99 6.75
N ALA A 95 -0.30 1.11 5.85
CA ALA A 95 -0.92 2.37 5.45
C ALA A 95 -1.79 3.02 6.54
N SER A 96 -2.24 2.27 7.53
CA SER A 96 -3.28 2.72 8.50
C SER A 96 -2.93 3.98 9.31
N VAL A 97 -1.64 4.26 9.48
CA VAL A 97 -1.12 5.41 10.23
C VAL A 97 -0.44 6.45 9.34
N LEU A 98 -0.38 6.21 8.02
CA LEU A 98 0.35 7.06 7.10
C LEU A 98 -0.56 8.15 6.51
N PRO A 99 -0.01 9.35 6.20
CA PRO A 99 -0.78 10.41 5.56
C PRO A 99 -1.25 10.00 4.15
N ASN A 100 -2.48 10.28 3.80
CA ASN A 100 -3.03 9.98 2.47
C ASN A 100 -2.26 10.70 1.35
N SER A 101 -1.74 11.90 1.61
CA SER A 101 -0.91 12.65 0.67
C SER A 101 0.34 11.90 0.23
N LEU A 102 0.90 11.05 1.09
CA LEU A 102 2.04 10.20 0.75
C LEU A 102 1.70 9.21 -0.36
N PHE A 103 0.55 8.56 -0.31
CA PHE A 103 0.15 7.58 -1.35
C PHE A 103 -0.04 8.24 -2.71
N THR A 104 -0.62 9.45 -2.72
CA THR A 104 -0.70 10.27 -3.92
C THR A 104 0.68 10.49 -4.52
N TYR A 105 1.62 10.89 -3.68
CA TYR A 105 2.97 11.17 -4.11
C TYR A 105 3.66 9.91 -4.64
N LEU A 106 3.60 8.79 -3.92
CA LEU A 106 4.21 7.51 -4.31
C LEU A 106 3.68 6.97 -5.64
N HIS A 107 2.40 7.19 -5.92
CA HIS A 107 1.81 6.78 -7.20
C HIS A 107 2.32 7.63 -8.37
N LEU A 108 2.51 8.93 -8.17
CA LEU A 108 2.95 9.86 -9.23
C LEU A 108 4.45 9.86 -9.43
N PHE A 109 5.19 9.65 -8.37
CA PHE A 109 6.65 9.68 -8.30
C PHE A 109 7.16 8.37 -7.70
N PRO A 110 7.09 7.27 -8.45
CA PRO A 110 7.47 5.95 -7.95
C PRO A 110 8.98 5.76 -7.77
N HIS A 111 9.80 6.66 -8.31
CA HIS A 111 11.26 6.62 -8.27
C HIS A 111 11.81 7.69 -7.33
N PHE A 112 12.69 7.26 -6.45
CA PHE A 112 13.37 8.09 -5.46
C PHE A 112 14.89 7.96 -5.59
N SER A 113 15.55 9.11 -5.65
CA SER A 113 17.02 9.24 -5.68
C SER A 113 17.45 10.03 -4.44
N PRO A 114 17.62 9.37 -3.29
CA PRO A 114 17.88 10.05 -2.03
C PRO A 114 19.26 10.72 -2.02
N GLU A 115 19.36 11.85 -1.36
CA GLU A 115 20.66 12.51 -1.08
C GLU A 115 21.58 11.61 -0.26
N MET A 116 22.89 11.87 -0.32
CA MET A 116 23.90 11.04 0.35
C MET A 116 23.66 10.87 1.85
N SER A 117 23.16 11.88 2.52
CA SER A 117 22.76 11.85 3.94
C SER A 117 21.71 10.78 4.25
N TYR A 118 20.76 10.58 3.34
CA TYR A 118 19.68 9.59 3.50
C TYR A 118 20.07 8.19 3.02
N GLN A 119 21.09 8.05 2.16
CA GLN A 119 21.54 6.74 1.68
C GLN A 119 22.07 5.86 2.81
N SER A 120 22.79 6.42 3.78
CA SER A 120 23.25 5.68 4.95
C SER A 120 22.08 5.22 5.84
N LEU A 121 21.07 6.07 5.99
CA LEU A 121 19.86 5.73 6.75
C LEU A 121 19.09 4.57 6.07
N ILE A 122 18.91 4.63 4.75
CA ILE A 122 18.26 3.58 3.98
C ILE A 122 19.03 2.26 4.09
N LYS A 123 20.37 2.29 3.99
CA LYS A 123 21.20 1.10 4.16
C LYS A 123 21.03 0.47 5.55
N THR A 124 21.00 1.29 6.59
CA THR A 124 20.74 0.84 7.96
C THR A 124 19.35 0.23 8.08
N TRP A 125 18.35 0.86 7.46
CA TRP A 125 16.99 0.38 7.44
C TRP A 125 16.87 -1.00 6.75
N ILE A 126 17.55 -1.19 5.61
CA ILE A 126 17.59 -2.47 4.89
C ILE A 126 18.23 -3.56 5.76
N ASN A 127 19.33 -3.25 6.46
CA ASN A 127 19.98 -4.19 7.37
C ASN A 127 19.07 -4.60 8.53
N GLN A 128 18.33 -3.65 9.13
CA GLN A 128 17.34 -3.94 10.16
C GLN A 128 16.19 -4.78 9.63
N THR A 129 15.71 -4.51 8.41
CA THR A 129 14.68 -5.33 7.76
C THR A 129 15.14 -6.77 7.63
N THR A 130 16.37 -6.99 7.18
CA THR A 130 16.95 -8.33 7.05
C THR A 130 17.01 -9.05 8.40
N PHE A 131 17.43 -8.33 9.45
CA PHE A 131 17.46 -8.88 10.83
C PHE A 131 16.06 -9.28 11.32
N ILE A 132 15.06 -8.43 11.13
CA ILE A 132 13.67 -8.73 11.51
C ILE A 132 13.17 -10.00 10.80
N LEU A 133 13.49 -10.15 9.52
CA LEU A 133 13.01 -11.26 8.70
C LEU A 133 13.74 -12.58 8.95
N GLN A 134 14.95 -12.55 9.50
CA GLN A 134 15.67 -13.73 9.97
C GLN A 134 15.16 -14.22 11.34
N SER A 135 14.43 -13.40 12.07
CA SER A 135 13.84 -13.77 13.35
C SER A 135 12.69 -14.77 13.15
N THR A 136 12.62 -15.77 14.04
CA THR A 136 11.48 -16.70 14.14
C THR A 136 10.46 -16.25 15.18
N SER A 137 10.54 -15.01 15.64
CA SER A 137 9.66 -14.44 16.66
C SER A 137 8.21 -14.36 16.19
N GLU A 138 7.28 -14.62 17.07
CA GLU A 138 5.85 -14.37 16.85
C GLU A 138 5.53 -12.90 16.54
N TYR A 139 6.43 -11.99 16.95
CA TYR A 139 6.31 -10.54 16.71
C TYR A 139 6.88 -10.10 15.35
N GLN A 140 7.46 -11.00 14.54
CA GLN A 140 8.11 -10.65 13.27
C GLN A 140 7.22 -9.79 12.37
N ARG A 141 5.93 -10.15 12.25
CA ARG A 141 4.97 -9.42 11.43
C ARG A 141 4.73 -8.00 11.94
N ILE A 142 4.57 -7.83 13.25
CA ILE A 142 4.35 -6.52 13.89
C ILE A 142 5.59 -5.67 13.76
N LEU A 143 6.77 -6.25 14.00
CA LEU A 143 8.06 -5.57 13.85
C LEU A 143 8.25 -5.06 12.43
N LEU A 144 7.96 -5.87 11.41
CA LEU A 144 8.06 -5.45 10.02
C LEU A 144 7.04 -4.36 9.67
N CYS A 145 5.80 -4.47 10.14
CA CYS A 145 4.78 -3.45 9.93
C CYS A 145 5.22 -2.09 10.48
N ASN A 146 5.65 -2.03 11.74
CA ASN A 146 6.13 -0.82 12.39
C ASN A 146 7.38 -0.26 11.68
N HIS A 147 8.26 -1.14 11.24
CA HIS A 147 9.48 -0.78 10.53
C HIS A 147 9.19 -0.12 9.17
N LEU A 148 8.23 -0.66 8.41
CA LEU A 148 7.75 -0.06 7.17
C LEU A 148 7.02 1.27 7.42
N GLN A 149 6.20 1.35 8.48
CA GLN A 149 5.54 2.59 8.87
C GLN A 149 6.55 3.70 9.17
N ASN A 150 7.60 3.41 9.95
CA ASN A 150 8.67 4.37 10.23
C ASN A 150 9.37 4.82 8.95
N PHE A 151 9.69 3.90 8.03
CA PHE A 151 10.29 4.25 6.74
C PHE A 151 9.42 5.23 5.95
N PHE A 152 8.13 4.94 5.83
CA PHE A 152 7.22 5.80 5.07
C PHE A 152 6.92 7.13 5.77
N LEU A 153 6.93 7.19 7.10
CA LEU A 153 6.78 8.45 7.84
C LEU A 153 7.99 9.36 7.60
N VAL A 154 9.21 8.83 7.70
CA VAL A 154 10.43 9.58 7.38
C VAL A 154 10.41 10.05 5.92
N LEU A 155 10.01 9.17 4.99
CA LEU A 155 9.85 9.54 3.59
C LEU A 155 8.83 10.67 3.42
N SER A 156 7.71 10.62 4.14
CA SER A 156 6.68 11.68 4.11
C SER A 156 7.22 13.04 4.53
N GLU A 157 8.11 13.10 5.51
CA GLU A 157 8.75 14.36 5.94
C GLU A 157 9.69 14.93 4.88
N THR A 158 10.46 14.05 4.20
CA THR A 158 11.41 14.47 3.15
C THR A 158 10.71 14.96 1.88
N VAL A 159 9.56 14.36 1.57
CA VAL A 159 8.79 14.66 0.36
C VAL A 159 7.94 15.93 0.50
N ASN A 160 7.58 16.29 1.74
CA ASN A 160 6.38 17.08 2.02
C ASN A 160 6.51 18.59 1.86
N ARG A 161 7.67 19.18 1.56
CA ARG A 161 7.72 20.66 1.63
C ARG A 161 7.70 21.40 0.30
N GLU A 162 8.14 20.82 -0.80
CA GLU A 162 8.24 21.59 -2.06
C GLU A 162 7.39 21.04 -3.23
N LYS A 163 7.16 19.72 -3.29
CA LYS A 163 6.52 19.08 -4.45
C LYS A 163 5.03 18.81 -4.31
N LEU A 164 4.50 18.65 -3.09
CA LEU A 164 3.05 18.55 -2.87
C LEU A 164 2.32 19.89 -3.08
N LEU A 165 3.08 21.00 -3.09
CA LEU A 165 2.53 22.34 -3.29
C LEU A 165 2.44 22.77 -4.76
N SER A 166 2.97 22.03 -5.71
CA SER A 166 2.69 22.27 -7.13
C SER A 166 1.26 21.86 -7.47
N LYS A 167 0.32 22.68 -7.05
CA LYS A 167 -1.13 22.51 -7.21
C LYS A 167 -1.60 22.35 -8.68
N ASN A 168 -0.70 22.39 -9.66
CA ASN A 168 -1.05 22.48 -11.08
C ASN A 168 -0.86 21.19 -11.90
N GLU A 169 -0.34 20.11 -11.32
CA GLU A 169 -0.03 18.90 -12.09
C GLU A 169 -1.15 17.84 -12.11
N TYR A 170 -2.17 17.98 -11.27
CA TYR A 170 -3.25 16.99 -11.22
C TYR A 170 -4.36 17.31 -12.19
N SER A 171 -4.72 16.35 -13.04
CA SER A 171 -5.95 16.44 -13.82
C SER A 171 -7.16 16.52 -12.87
N ARG A 172 -8.28 17.08 -13.37
CA ARG A 172 -9.54 17.13 -12.62
C ARG A 172 -9.98 15.74 -12.11
N LYS A 173 -9.72 14.69 -12.90
CA LYS A 173 -10.06 13.30 -12.54
C LYS A 173 -9.24 12.80 -11.35
N GLU A 174 -7.94 13.07 -11.38
CA GLU A 174 -7.04 12.72 -10.27
C GLU A 174 -7.45 13.42 -8.99
N LYS A 175 -7.73 14.73 -9.05
CA LYS A 175 -8.22 15.49 -7.89
C LYS A 175 -9.46 14.87 -7.27
N ILE A 176 -10.44 14.46 -8.09
CA ILE A 176 -11.66 13.79 -7.64
C ILE A 176 -11.32 12.46 -6.94
N CYS A 177 -10.43 11.64 -7.52
CA CYS A 177 -10.02 10.37 -6.93
C CYS A 177 -9.36 10.54 -5.58
N TRP A 178 -8.47 11.54 -5.45
CA TRP A 178 -7.79 11.83 -4.18
C TRP A 178 -8.74 12.36 -3.11
N GLN A 179 -9.61 13.28 -3.47
CA GLN A 179 -10.64 13.76 -2.55
C GLN A 179 -11.54 12.61 -2.08
N PHE A 180 -11.92 11.72 -2.99
CA PHE A 180 -12.69 10.53 -2.62
C PHE A 180 -11.94 9.64 -1.63
N TRP A 181 -10.67 9.36 -1.87
CA TRP A 181 -9.84 8.56 -0.99
C TRP A 181 -9.70 9.17 0.42
N GLU A 182 -9.45 10.47 0.48
CA GLU A 182 -9.41 11.21 1.74
C GLU A 182 -10.75 11.14 2.49
N MET A 183 -11.86 11.37 1.78
CA MET A 183 -13.19 11.28 2.35
C MET A 183 -13.52 9.89 2.89
N ILE A 184 -13.10 8.81 2.23
CA ILE A 184 -13.29 7.45 2.75
C ILE A 184 -12.60 7.31 4.10
N SER A 185 -11.36 7.76 4.23
CA SER A 185 -10.59 7.67 5.48
C SER A 185 -11.26 8.39 6.63
N LEU A 186 -11.90 9.53 6.36
CA LEU A 186 -12.58 10.37 7.34
C LEU A 186 -13.98 9.84 7.70
N HIS A 187 -14.74 9.39 6.70
CA HIS A 187 -16.20 9.18 6.84
C HIS A 187 -16.64 7.72 6.75
N CYS A 188 -15.76 6.75 6.49
CA CYS A 188 -16.17 5.34 6.30
C CYS A 188 -16.83 4.71 7.53
N LYS A 189 -16.62 5.26 8.72
CA LYS A 189 -17.27 4.81 9.96
C LYS A 189 -18.80 5.05 9.92
N GLU A 190 -19.19 6.19 9.37
CA GLU A 190 -20.56 6.69 9.36
C GLU A 190 -21.24 6.42 8.03
N HIS A 191 -20.52 6.56 6.92
CA HIS A 191 -21.07 6.51 5.57
C HIS A 191 -20.41 5.40 4.74
N ARG A 192 -21.20 4.35 4.42
CA ARG A 192 -20.76 3.20 3.60
C ARG A 192 -21.35 3.18 2.21
N ASP A 193 -22.22 4.15 1.89
CA ASP A 193 -22.89 4.26 0.61
C ASP A 193 -22.10 5.16 -0.35
N VAL A 194 -21.95 4.70 -1.60
CA VAL A 194 -21.24 5.44 -2.66
C VAL A 194 -21.93 6.79 -2.97
N ASN A 195 -23.26 6.87 -2.79
CA ASN A 195 -24.03 8.09 -3.06
C ASN A 195 -23.58 9.27 -2.19
N PHE A 196 -23.27 9.03 -0.90
CA PHE A 196 -22.75 10.07 -0.01
C PHE A 196 -21.50 10.75 -0.59
N TYR A 197 -20.52 9.95 -1.00
CA TYR A 197 -19.24 10.44 -1.53
C TYR A 197 -19.42 11.11 -2.90
N ALA A 198 -20.21 10.51 -3.76
CA ALA A 198 -20.49 11.05 -5.08
C ALA A 198 -21.19 12.42 -4.98
N LYS A 199 -22.16 12.56 -4.09
CA LYS A 199 -22.86 13.82 -3.84
C LYS A 199 -21.91 14.90 -3.31
N ALA A 200 -21.05 14.57 -2.36
CA ALA A 200 -20.07 15.51 -1.80
C ALA A 200 -19.03 15.96 -2.83
N LEU A 201 -18.71 15.11 -3.81
CA LEU A 201 -17.79 15.41 -4.91
C LEU A 201 -18.50 16.06 -6.14
N ASN A 202 -19.82 16.30 -6.06
CA ASN A 202 -20.64 16.85 -7.15
C ASN A 202 -20.53 16.03 -8.45
N ILE A 203 -20.57 14.69 -8.35
CA ILE A 203 -20.55 13.76 -9.49
C ILE A 203 -21.56 12.64 -9.27
N THR A 204 -21.81 11.85 -10.31
CA THR A 204 -22.68 10.67 -10.20
C THR A 204 -21.95 9.48 -9.57
N PRO A 205 -22.65 8.58 -8.83
CA PRO A 205 -22.06 7.34 -8.28
C PRO A 205 -21.44 6.45 -9.35
N TYR A 206 -22.06 6.40 -10.53
CA TYR A 206 -21.51 5.68 -11.68
C TYR A 206 -20.15 6.25 -12.12
N TYR A 207 -20.06 7.58 -12.26
CA TYR A 207 -18.81 8.24 -12.66
C TYR A 207 -17.73 8.06 -11.60
N LEU A 208 -18.08 8.17 -10.31
CA LEU A 208 -17.15 7.89 -9.21
C LEU A 208 -16.62 6.46 -9.27
N SER A 209 -17.48 5.45 -9.48
CA SER A 209 -17.06 4.06 -9.60
C SER A 209 -16.19 3.81 -10.83
N LYS A 210 -16.48 4.48 -11.95
CA LYS A 210 -15.66 4.42 -13.17
C LYS A 210 -14.25 5.00 -12.92
N LEU A 211 -14.16 6.16 -12.28
CA LEU A 211 -12.88 6.77 -11.91
C LEU A 211 -12.12 5.89 -10.94
N SER A 212 -12.79 5.39 -9.89
CA SER A 212 -12.17 4.49 -8.90
C SER A 212 -11.59 3.24 -9.57
N LYS A 213 -12.31 2.64 -10.52
CA LYS A 213 -11.81 1.49 -11.27
C LYS A 213 -10.59 1.85 -12.12
N GLN A 214 -10.58 3.03 -12.72
CA GLN A 214 -9.47 3.50 -13.56
C GLN A 214 -8.20 3.81 -12.74
N PHE A 215 -8.34 4.44 -11.56
CA PHE A 215 -7.21 4.92 -10.76
C PHE A 215 -6.75 3.97 -9.67
N PHE A 216 -7.67 3.21 -9.07
CA PHE A 216 -7.39 2.31 -7.94
C PHE A 216 -7.61 0.84 -8.28
N ASN A 217 -7.96 0.54 -9.53
CA ASN A 217 -8.34 -0.79 -10.04
C ASN A 217 -9.47 -1.48 -9.26
N ASP A 218 -10.22 -0.71 -8.45
CA ASP A 218 -11.37 -1.16 -7.68
C ASP A 218 -12.55 -0.21 -7.84
N ASN A 219 -13.77 -0.73 -7.72
CA ASN A 219 -14.93 0.15 -7.69
C ASN A 219 -15.04 0.90 -6.35
N ALA A 220 -15.76 2.01 -6.36
CA ALA A 220 -15.89 2.89 -5.20
C ALA A 220 -16.40 2.14 -3.95
N LYS A 221 -17.38 1.24 -4.11
CA LYS A 221 -17.93 0.45 -2.99
C LYS A 221 -16.89 -0.46 -2.36
N THR A 222 -16.07 -1.15 -3.17
CA THR A 222 -15.00 -2.01 -2.70
C THR A 222 -13.96 -1.23 -1.88
N LEU A 223 -13.61 -0.02 -2.33
CA LEU A 223 -12.66 0.85 -1.60
C LEU A 223 -13.21 1.26 -0.23
N ILE A 224 -14.49 1.67 -0.17
CA ILE A 224 -15.16 2.01 1.10
C ILE A 224 -15.19 0.79 2.03
N ASP A 225 -15.64 -0.36 1.54
CA ASP A 225 -15.76 -1.59 2.33
C ASP A 225 -14.39 -2.03 2.89
N ARG A 226 -13.33 -1.91 2.08
CA ARG A 226 -11.97 -2.20 2.53
C ARG A 226 -11.56 -1.34 3.71
N GLN A 227 -11.83 -0.04 3.67
CA GLN A 227 -11.47 0.86 4.76
C GLN A 227 -12.27 0.58 6.04
N VAL A 228 -13.55 0.24 5.91
CA VAL A 228 -14.36 -0.20 7.06
C VAL A 228 -13.79 -1.48 7.69
N ILE A 229 -13.39 -2.44 6.87
CA ILE A 229 -12.77 -3.69 7.35
C ILE A 229 -11.45 -3.43 8.07
N LEU A 230 -10.63 -2.48 7.58
CA LEU A 230 -9.40 -2.08 8.25
C LEU A 230 -9.69 -1.51 9.64
N LYS A 231 -10.66 -0.61 9.76
CA LYS A 231 -11.08 -0.05 11.04
C LYS A 231 -11.62 -1.12 11.99
N LEU A 232 -12.40 -2.08 11.47
CA LEU A 232 -12.84 -3.25 12.25
C LEU A 232 -11.66 -4.06 12.77
N LYS A 233 -10.67 -4.37 11.93
CA LYS A 233 -9.47 -5.12 12.30
C LYS A 233 -8.65 -4.39 13.37
N GLU A 234 -8.49 -3.07 13.24
CA GLU A 234 -7.82 -2.22 14.23
C GLU A 234 -8.50 -2.31 15.61
N LEU A 235 -9.82 -2.09 15.66
CA LEU A 235 -10.58 -2.14 16.91
C LEU A 235 -10.62 -3.54 17.55
N LEU A 236 -10.63 -4.60 16.74
CA LEU A 236 -10.62 -5.98 17.20
C LEU A 236 -9.31 -6.38 17.90
N ARG A 237 -8.18 -5.74 17.55
CA ARG A 237 -6.88 -5.97 18.19
C ARG A 237 -6.82 -5.45 19.63
N THR A 238 -7.69 -4.53 20.00
CA THR A 238 -7.77 -4.01 21.36
C THR A 238 -8.66 -4.93 22.21
N PRO A 239 -8.10 -5.72 23.17
CA PRO A 239 -8.87 -6.73 23.91
C PRO A 239 -10.02 -6.17 24.73
N SER A 240 -9.90 -4.92 25.21
CA SER A 240 -10.94 -4.24 26.00
C SER A 240 -12.18 -3.85 25.22
N ASN A 241 -12.11 -3.82 23.90
CA ASN A 241 -13.27 -3.48 23.07
C ASN A 241 -14.26 -4.66 22.98
N SER A 242 -15.47 -4.50 23.49
CA SER A 242 -16.54 -5.46 23.25
C SER A 242 -17.03 -5.41 21.80
N ILE A 243 -17.63 -6.50 21.30
CA ILE A 243 -18.18 -6.54 19.94
C ILE A 243 -19.28 -5.48 19.79
N GLN A 244 -20.09 -5.26 20.84
CA GLN A 244 -21.12 -4.21 20.85
C GLN A 244 -20.47 -2.82 20.73
N SER A 245 -19.46 -2.52 21.55
CA SER A 245 -18.76 -1.24 21.51
C SER A 245 -18.13 -0.96 20.13
N ILE A 246 -17.61 -1.99 19.46
CA ILE A 246 -17.07 -1.86 18.10
C ILE A 246 -18.18 -1.53 17.08
N ALA A 247 -19.34 -2.18 17.21
CA ALA A 247 -20.49 -1.88 16.35
C ALA A 247 -20.94 -0.43 16.52
N ASP A 248 -21.03 0.05 17.76
CA ASP A 248 -21.41 1.41 18.07
C ASP A 248 -20.39 2.43 17.54
N GLN A 249 -19.08 2.20 17.75
CA GLN A 249 -18.00 3.07 17.25
C GLN A 249 -17.95 3.18 15.74
N LEU A 250 -18.37 2.14 15.03
CA LEU A 250 -18.41 2.10 13.58
C LEU A 250 -19.80 2.33 13.00
N ASN A 251 -20.74 2.75 13.83
CA ASN A 251 -22.11 3.06 13.42
C ASN A 251 -22.77 1.93 12.60
N PHE A 252 -22.68 0.68 13.11
CA PHE A 252 -23.46 -0.43 12.59
C PHE A 252 -24.82 -0.48 13.30
N GLU A 253 -25.88 -0.72 12.54
CA GLU A 253 -27.24 -0.82 13.07
C GLU A 253 -27.36 -1.91 14.14
N ASP A 254 -26.69 -3.04 13.91
CA ASP A 254 -26.62 -4.15 14.86
C ASP A 254 -25.31 -4.95 14.71
N THR A 255 -24.95 -5.67 15.77
CA THR A 255 -23.76 -6.53 15.80
C THR A 255 -23.85 -7.70 14.83
N SER A 256 -25.06 -8.22 14.57
CA SER A 256 -25.25 -9.37 13.67
C SER A 256 -24.96 -8.97 12.22
N TYR A 257 -25.39 -7.76 11.84
CA TYR A 257 -25.04 -7.21 10.53
C TYR A 257 -23.51 -7.00 10.41
N MET A 258 -22.86 -6.42 11.42
CA MET A 258 -21.41 -6.25 11.46
C MET A 258 -20.69 -7.60 11.33
N CYS A 259 -21.14 -8.64 12.04
CA CYS A 259 -20.54 -9.99 11.95
C CYS A 259 -20.66 -10.58 10.54
N ARG A 260 -21.81 -10.49 9.91
CA ARG A 260 -22.03 -10.95 8.52
C ARG A 260 -21.19 -10.16 7.54
N TYR A 261 -21.15 -8.84 7.70
CA TYR A 261 -20.36 -7.94 6.88
C TYR A 261 -18.85 -8.30 6.96
N PHE A 262 -18.31 -8.43 8.16
CA PHE A 262 -16.91 -8.80 8.35
C PHE A 262 -16.57 -10.16 7.74
N LYS A 263 -17.41 -11.19 8.01
CA LYS A 263 -17.22 -12.52 7.45
C LYS A 263 -17.28 -12.54 5.93
N LYS A 264 -18.21 -11.79 5.34
CA LYS A 264 -18.35 -11.65 3.87
C LYS A 264 -17.06 -11.12 3.23
N HIS A 265 -16.41 -10.12 3.85
CA HIS A 265 -15.26 -9.44 3.27
C HIS A 265 -13.90 -10.06 3.65
N THR A 266 -13.83 -10.84 4.74
CA THR A 266 -12.57 -11.41 5.23
C THR A 266 -12.50 -12.93 5.18
N GLY A 267 -13.63 -13.60 5.10
CA GLY A 267 -13.75 -15.05 5.23
C GLY A 267 -13.74 -15.55 6.68
N PHE A 268 -13.40 -14.70 7.66
CA PHE A 268 -13.28 -15.06 9.08
C PHE A 268 -14.41 -14.45 9.90
N THR A 269 -14.78 -15.14 10.99
CA THR A 269 -15.62 -14.48 12.01
C THR A 269 -14.79 -13.49 12.84
N LEU A 270 -15.46 -12.52 13.48
CA LEU A 270 -14.79 -11.55 14.37
C LEU A 270 -14.00 -12.25 15.49
N LEU A 271 -14.57 -13.31 16.08
CA LEU A 271 -13.90 -14.08 17.15
C LEU A 271 -12.71 -14.87 16.63
N GLN A 272 -12.80 -15.48 15.46
CA GLN A 272 -11.65 -16.15 14.84
C GLN A 272 -10.52 -15.17 14.56
N TYR A 273 -10.86 -13.99 14.02
CA TYR A 273 -9.87 -12.95 13.74
C TYR A 273 -9.20 -12.45 15.03
N ARG A 274 -9.98 -12.18 16.09
CA ARG A 274 -9.45 -11.71 17.39
C ARG A 274 -8.50 -12.72 18.06
N LYS A 275 -8.73 -14.02 17.84
CA LYS A 275 -7.85 -15.07 18.39
C LYS A 275 -6.54 -15.23 17.58
N SER A 276 -6.52 -14.79 16.32
CA SER A 276 -5.36 -14.93 15.42
C SER A 276 -4.54 -13.63 15.31
N ALA A 277 -5.02 -12.52 15.86
CA ALA A 277 -4.41 -11.20 15.83
C ALA A 277 -3.73 -10.87 17.16
#